data_8e18eeec7b5dcd2a64bf13d72a8fc8f9
#
_entry.id   8e18eeec7b5dcd2a64bf13d72a8fc8f9
#
_cell.length_a   1.000
_cell.length_b   1.000
_cell.length_c   1.000
_cell.angle_alpha   90.00
_cell.angle_beta   90.00
_cell.angle_gamma   90.00
#
_symmetry.space_group_name_H-M   'P 1'
#
loop_
_entity.id
_entity.type
_entity.pdbx_description
1 polymer ?
#
loop_
_entity_poly.entity_id
_entity_poly.type
_entity_poly.pdbx_seq_one_letter_code
_entity_poly.pdbx_strand_id
1 'polypeptide(L)'
;LTAGLALAACGSSQSSNADKTYSYIFVNNPDTLDYITSTRDSTSSITTNLIDGLLENDQYGNLIPSMAESWTVSKDGLTYTYKIRQGAKWYTSEGEEYADVTAHDFVTGLKYAADKKAENLYLVQDSIKGLADYVEGKSSDFGTVGVKAVDDYTLQYTLNQPETYWNSKTTASILSPVNEAFLKSKGDDFGSVTPSSILSNGPYLFKSFTSKSLIEFDKNPNYWDKDNVKIEKVKLSFFDGSDQDSIARGFLDGNYTDGRIFPTSSVFAELKKGNEDKITYTPQNSVTFYYLFNVNRQSYKQTMKQSDKEKTDSRAAMQNKDFRQAINFAFDRHAYA
;
A
#
# COMPACT_ATOMS: atom_id res chain seq x y z
N LEU A 1 16.50 56.82 -39.02
CA LEU A 1 15.75 56.83 -37.75
C LEU A 1 14.88 55.58 -37.69
N THR A 2 15.37 54.48 -37.06
CA THR A 2 14.66 53.29 -36.83
C THR A 2 14.44 53.15 -35.31
N ALA A 3 13.17 53.24 -34.90
CA ALA A 3 12.76 53.05 -33.54
C ALA A 3 12.59 51.52 -33.29
N GLY A 4 13.43 50.96 -32.42
CA GLY A 4 13.30 49.59 -31.94
C GLY A 4 12.28 49.52 -30.79
N LEU A 5 11.20 48.82 -31.00
CA LEU A 5 10.27 48.42 -29.93
C LEU A 5 10.83 47.20 -29.19
N ALA A 6 11.28 47.39 -27.96
CA ALA A 6 11.56 46.33 -27.05
C ALA A 6 10.23 45.85 -26.45
N LEU A 7 9.75 44.70 -26.87
CA LEU A 7 8.68 43.94 -26.20
C LEU A 7 9.26 43.27 -24.97
N ALA A 8 9.07 43.86 -23.80
CA ALA A 8 9.24 43.20 -22.54
C ALA A 8 8.08 42.22 -22.34
N ALA A 9 8.30 40.96 -22.64
CA ALA A 9 7.42 39.90 -22.27
C ALA A 9 7.57 39.64 -20.74
N CYS A 10 6.76 40.35 -19.95
CA CYS A 10 6.48 39.90 -18.58
C CYS A 10 5.65 38.62 -18.69
N GLY A 11 6.33 37.48 -18.75
CA GLY A 11 5.72 36.20 -18.54
C GLY A 11 5.30 36.09 -17.08
N SER A 12 4.03 36.41 -16.78
CA SER A 12 3.38 35.92 -15.59
C SER A 12 3.33 34.38 -15.75
N SER A 13 4.15 33.66 -14.97
CA SER A 13 4.03 32.25 -14.83
C SER A 13 2.68 31.95 -14.15
N GLN A 14 1.63 31.80 -14.96
CA GLN A 14 0.49 31.00 -14.54
C GLN A 14 1.05 29.59 -14.35
N SER A 15 1.24 29.15 -13.10
CA SER A 15 1.44 27.75 -12.80
C SER A 15 0.22 27.01 -13.33
N SER A 16 0.38 26.33 -14.45
CA SER A 16 -0.69 25.52 -15.01
C SER A 16 -0.98 24.39 -14.03
N ASN A 17 -2.25 24.00 -13.86
CA ASN A 17 -2.64 22.83 -13.06
C ASN A 17 -1.92 21.53 -13.51
N ALA A 18 -1.30 21.52 -14.68
CA ALA A 18 -0.46 20.45 -15.18
C ALA A 18 0.76 20.19 -14.27
N ASP A 19 1.33 21.24 -13.65
CA ASP A 19 2.51 21.13 -12.77
C ASP A 19 2.20 20.44 -11.41
N LYS A 20 0.93 20.19 -11.11
CA LYS A 20 0.47 19.56 -9.86
C LYS A 20 -0.09 18.16 -10.06
N THR A 21 0.13 17.55 -11.20
CA THR A 21 -0.27 16.18 -11.50
C THR A 21 0.94 15.26 -11.39
N TYR A 22 0.84 14.22 -10.55
CA TYR A 22 1.78 13.11 -10.55
C TYR A 22 1.31 12.07 -11.56
N SER A 23 2.14 11.74 -12.54
CA SER A 23 1.86 10.74 -13.57
C SER A 23 2.90 9.64 -13.53
N TYR A 24 2.47 8.38 -13.42
CA TYR A 24 3.34 7.21 -13.43
C TYR A 24 2.62 5.98 -14.00
N ILE A 25 3.08 4.79 -13.69
CA ILE A 25 2.55 3.53 -14.19
C ILE A 25 1.95 2.67 -13.08
N PHE A 26 1.06 1.74 -13.46
CA PHE A 26 0.74 0.53 -12.69
C PHE A 26 0.85 -0.71 -13.59
N VAL A 27 1.22 -1.86 -13.01
CA VAL A 27 1.55 -3.07 -13.78
C VAL A 27 0.52 -4.18 -13.63
N ASN A 28 -0.26 -4.18 -12.57
CA ASN A 28 -1.30 -5.15 -12.30
C ASN A 28 -2.61 -4.47 -11.95
N ASN A 29 -3.70 -4.93 -12.53
CA ASN A 29 -5.01 -4.52 -12.06
C ASN A 29 -5.18 -4.91 -10.58
N PRO A 30 -5.74 -4.04 -9.73
CA PRO A 30 -6.23 -4.47 -8.44
C PRO A 30 -7.39 -5.45 -8.64
N ASP A 31 -7.43 -6.51 -7.86
CA ASP A 31 -8.56 -7.45 -7.79
C ASP A 31 -9.53 -7.06 -6.66
N THR A 32 -9.06 -6.27 -5.73
CA THR A 32 -9.87 -5.72 -4.64
C THR A 32 -9.27 -4.41 -4.11
N LEU A 33 -10.10 -3.57 -3.49
CA LEU A 33 -9.71 -2.44 -2.67
C LEU A 33 -9.93 -2.71 -1.17
N ASP A 34 -10.27 -3.94 -0.78
CA ASP A 34 -10.36 -4.33 0.63
C ASP A 34 -8.95 -4.34 1.24
N TYR A 35 -8.57 -3.20 1.79
CA TYR A 35 -7.25 -2.95 2.38
C TYR A 35 -7.01 -3.69 3.69
N ILE A 36 -8.07 -4.23 4.31
CA ILE A 36 -7.96 -5.01 5.54
C ILE A 36 -7.55 -6.45 5.24
N THR A 37 -8.16 -7.06 4.23
CA THR A 37 -7.96 -8.49 3.96
C THR A 37 -6.95 -8.78 2.87
N SER A 38 -6.68 -7.81 1.98
CA SER A 38 -5.72 -7.98 0.89
C SER A 38 -4.27 -7.78 1.34
N THR A 39 -3.39 -8.67 0.89
CA THR A 39 -1.93 -8.57 1.05
C THR A 39 -1.23 -8.19 -0.25
N ARG A 40 -2.00 -7.82 -1.28
CA ARG A 40 -1.47 -7.55 -2.62
C ARG A 40 -0.95 -6.13 -2.77
N ASP A 41 0.21 -6.00 -3.38
CA ASP A 41 0.81 -4.71 -3.72
C ASP A 41 -0.10 -3.85 -4.62
N SER A 42 -0.83 -4.48 -5.57
CA SER A 42 -1.80 -3.80 -6.42
C SER A 42 -2.97 -3.17 -5.66
N THR A 43 -3.33 -3.69 -4.49
CA THR A 43 -4.31 -3.08 -3.59
C THR A 43 -3.67 -1.98 -2.76
N SER A 44 -2.53 -2.27 -2.09
CA SER A 44 -1.88 -1.33 -1.18
C SER A 44 -1.39 -0.07 -1.89
N SER A 45 -0.86 -0.17 -3.11
CA SER A 45 -0.43 0.99 -3.90
C SER A 45 -1.56 2.00 -4.19
N ILE A 46 -2.80 1.56 -4.14
CA ILE A 46 -3.99 2.42 -4.24
C ILE A 46 -4.43 2.88 -2.86
N THR A 47 -4.67 1.94 -1.96
CA THR A 47 -5.39 2.22 -0.70
C THR A 47 -4.57 2.99 0.32
N THR A 48 -3.24 2.93 0.29
CA THR A 48 -2.36 3.77 1.13
C THR A 48 -2.48 5.27 0.82
N ASN A 49 -3.01 5.64 -0.33
CA ASN A 49 -3.30 7.05 -0.66
C ASN A 49 -4.69 7.50 -0.18
N LEU A 50 -5.53 6.56 0.23
CA LEU A 50 -6.93 6.79 0.58
C LEU A 50 -7.18 6.66 2.08
N ILE A 51 -6.39 5.83 2.78
CA ILE A 51 -6.63 5.41 4.15
C ILE A 51 -5.45 5.75 5.03
N ASP A 52 -5.68 6.61 5.99
CA ASP A 52 -4.76 6.89 7.07
C ASP A 52 -4.97 5.92 8.24
N GLY A 53 -3.87 5.37 8.75
CA GLY A 53 -3.82 4.57 9.96
C GLY A 53 -3.55 5.40 11.22
N LEU A 54 -3.21 4.75 12.34
CA LEU A 54 -2.86 5.44 13.59
C LEU A 54 -1.60 6.28 13.45
N LEU A 55 -0.54 5.68 12.90
CA LEU A 55 0.75 6.29 12.66
C LEU A 55 1.15 6.08 11.20
N GLU A 56 2.07 6.89 10.74
CA GLU A 56 2.68 6.75 9.42
C GLU A 56 4.20 6.89 9.50
N ASN A 57 4.89 6.64 8.40
CA ASN A 57 6.34 6.85 8.32
C ASN A 57 6.65 8.11 7.51
N ASP A 58 7.57 8.94 8.02
CA ASP A 58 8.13 10.02 7.23
C ASP A 58 9.09 9.51 6.13
N GLN A 59 9.63 10.40 5.32
CA GLN A 59 10.57 10.06 4.26
C GLN A 59 11.87 9.38 4.74
N TYR A 60 12.15 9.38 6.03
CA TYR A 60 13.33 8.76 6.66
C TYR A 60 12.98 7.45 7.38
N GLY A 61 11.70 7.06 7.38
CA GLY A 61 11.21 5.88 8.07
C GLY A 61 10.92 6.08 9.56
N ASN A 62 10.93 7.32 10.06
CA ASN A 62 10.53 7.60 11.43
C ASN A 62 9.01 7.54 11.55
N LEU A 63 8.54 7.00 12.67
CA LEU A 63 7.10 7.01 12.99
C LEU A 63 6.65 8.41 13.39
N ILE A 64 5.62 8.89 12.73
CA ILE A 64 4.99 10.18 12.99
C ILE A 64 3.49 10.02 13.24
N PRO A 65 2.85 10.97 13.94
CA PRO A 65 1.40 10.99 14.12
C PRO A 65 0.63 11.08 12.80
N SER A 66 -0.46 10.28 12.68
CA SER A 66 -1.44 10.39 11.61
C SER A 66 -2.84 10.51 12.22
N MET A 67 -3.71 9.49 12.19
CA MET A 67 -4.99 9.57 12.91
C MET A 67 -4.82 9.60 14.42
N ALA A 68 -3.75 9.06 14.97
CA ALA A 68 -3.40 9.28 16.36
C ALA A 68 -2.54 10.53 16.50
N GLU A 69 -3.03 11.57 17.20
CA GLU A 69 -2.28 12.78 17.51
C GLU A 69 -1.16 12.53 18.54
N SER A 70 -1.38 11.60 19.45
CA SER A 70 -0.45 11.22 20.51
C SER A 70 -0.80 9.84 21.07
N TRP A 71 0.14 9.26 21.80
CA TRP A 71 -0.07 7.99 22.49
C TRP A 71 0.73 7.90 23.78
N THR A 72 0.29 7.00 24.65
CA THR A 72 0.98 6.64 25.88
C THR A 72 1.10 5.14 25.99
N VAL A 73 2.13 4.68 26.71
CA VAL A 73 2.37 3.27 27.01
C VAL A 73 2.38 3.07 28.51
N SER A 74 1.70 2.03 29.00
CA SER A 74 1.71 1.68 30.41
C SER A 74 3.11 1.27 30.90
N LYS A 75 3.37 1.34 32.20
CA LYS A 75 4.70 1.03 32.77
C LYS A 75 5.16 -0.39 32.51
N ASP A 76 4.23 -1.33 32.38
CA ASP A 76 4.49 -2.74 32.05
C ASP A 76 4.66 -2.99 30.55
N GLY A 77 4.48 -1.95 29.72
CA GLY A 77 4.61 -2.08 28.25
C GLY A 77 3.47 -2.83 27.58
N LEU A 78 2.39 -3.14 28.28
CA LEU A 78 1.31 -3.95 27.76
C LEU A 78 0.15 -3.18 27.15
N THR A 79 -0.08 -1.93 27.62
CA THR A 79 -1.23 -1.13 27.20
C THR A 79 -0.78 0.12 26.46
N TYR A 80 -1.23 0.25 25.22
CA TYR A 80 -1.03 1.42 24.37
C TYR A 80 -2.34 2.18 24.24
N THR A 81 -2.34 3.46 24.58
CA THR A 81 -3.52 4.33 24.50
C THR A 81 -3.24 5.45 23.51
N TYR A 82 -4.05 5.54 22.47
CA TYR A 82 -3.94 6.52 21.38
C TYR A 82 -5.04 7.55 21.49
N LYS A 83 -4.70 8.82 21.26
CA LYS A 83 -5.66 9.92 21.11
C LYS A 83 -5.93 10.13 19.63
N ILE A 84 -7.16 9.85 19.23
CA ILE A 84 -7.60 9.97 17.83
C ILE A 84 -7.88 11.44 17.52
N ARG A 85 -7.46 11.87 16.35
CA ARG A 85 -7.62 13.23 15.83
C ARG A 85 -9.09 13.61 15.70
N GLN A 86 -9.51 14.63 16.42
CA GLN A 86 -10.87 15.17 16.33
C GLN A 86 -11.03 15.97 15.04
N GLY A 87 -12.19 15.84 14.41
CA GLY A 87 -12.51 16.54 13.17
C GLY A 87 -11.98 15.88 11.88
N ALA A 88 -11.21 14.80 11.98
CA ALA A 88 -10.91 13.94 10.84
C ALA A 88 -12.18 13.18 10.43
N LYS A 89 -12.42 13.07 9.12
CA LYS A 89 -13.67 12.53 8.60
C LYS A 89 -13.46 11.51 7.50
N TRP A 90 -14.48 10.69 7.31
CA TRP A 90 -14.63 9.83 6.15
C TRP A 90 -15.30 10.60 5.01
N TYR A 91 -14.82 10.39 3.80
CA TYR A 91 -15.33 10.99 2.58
C TYR A 91 -15.69 9.95 1.53
N THR A 92 -16.73 10.20 0.76
CA THR A 92 -17.06 9.43 -0.44
C THR A 92 -16.07 9.74 -1.57
N SER A 93 -16.07 8.95 -2.64
CA SER A 93 -15.28 9.22 -3.85
C SER A 93 -15.61 10.56 -4.52
N GLU A 94 -16.77 11.13 -4.25
CA GLU A 94 -17.18 12.45 -4.75
C GLU A 94 -16.75 13.60 -3.80
N GLY A 95 -16.09 13.26 -2.67
CA GLY A 95 -15.63 14.23 -1.68
C GLY A 95 -16.69 14.70 -0.70
N GLU A 96 -17.83 14.02 -0.66
CA GLU A 96 -18.88 14.29 0.31
C GLU A 96 -18.51 13.72 1.67
N GLU A 97 -18.75 14.50 2.71
CA GLU A 97 -18.56 14.07 4.09
C GLU A 97 -19.54 12.96 4.45
N TYR A 98 -19.02 11.85 5.00
CA TYR A 98 -19.81 10.68 5.36
C TYR A 98 -20.01 10.57 6.88
N ALA A 99 -18.93 10.61 7.65
CA ALA A 99 -18.93 10.47 9.13
C ALA A 99 -17.62 10.97 9.73
N ASP A 100 -17.57 11.17 11.03
CA ASP A 100 -16.32 11.37 11.77
C ASP A 100 -15.50 10.07 11.81
N VAL A 101 -14.17 10.18 11.78
CA VAL A 101 -13.28 9.06 12.09
C VAL A 101 -13.16 8.96 13.62
N THR A 102 -13.45 7.80 14.17
CA THR A 102 -13.45 7.56 15.60
C THR A 102 -12.63 6.35 16.01
N ALA A 103 -12.38 6.18 17.30
CA ALA A 103 -11.75 5.00 17.87
C ALA A 103 -12.52 3.70 17.56
N HIS A 104 -13.84 3.79 17.40
CA HIS A 104 -14.70 2.67 17.07
C HIS A 104 -14.38 2.09 15.67
N ASP A 105 -13.94 2.93 14.73
CA ASP A 105 -13.59 2.48 13.38
C ASP A 105 -12.37 1.54 13.39
N PHE A 106 -11.42 1.76 14.29
CA PHE A 106 -10.26 0.87 14.47
C PHE A 106 -10.65 -0.48 15.11
N VAL A 107 -11.60 -0.46 16.04
CA VAL A 107 -12.18 -1.68 16.61
C VAL A 107 -12.90 -2.48 15.53
N THR A 108 -13.69 -1.79 14.70
CA THR A 108 -14.41 -2.39 13.56
C THR A 108 -13.44 -3.01 12.55
N GLY A 109 -12.36 -2.30 12.19
CA GLY A 109 -11.35 -2.79 11.25
C GLY A 109 -10.71 -4.10 11.73
N LEU A 110 -10.26 -4.15 13.00
CA LEU A 110 -9.66 -5.37 13.54
C LEU A 110 -10.68 -6.51 13.66
N LYS A 111 -11.94 -6.19 14.06
CA LYS A 111 -13.00 -7.21 14.10
C LYS A 111 -13.27 -7.78 12.73
N TYR A 112 -13.38 -6.93 11.71
CA TYR A 112 -13.59 -7.36 10.33
C TYR A 112 -12.43 -8.24 9.84
N ALA A 113 -11.18 -7.87 10.12
CA ALA A 113 -10.01 -8.68 9.83
C ALA A 113 -10.09 -10.08 10.45
N ALA A 114 -10.47 -10.15 11.73
CA ALA A 114 -10.59 -11.40 12.47
C ALA A 114 -11.73 -12.29 11.94
N ASP A 115 -12.91 -11.70 11.69
CA ASP A 115 -14.08 -12.41 11.16
C ASP A 115 -13.83 -12.96 9.75
N LYS A 116 -13.12 -12.22 8.91
CA LYS A 116 -12.72 -12.66 7.55
C LYS A 116 -11.48 -13.56 7.53
N LYS A 117 -10.82 -13.75 8.67
CA LYS A 117 -9.54 -14.49 8.78
C LYS A 117 -8.50 -13.97 7.77
N ALA A 118 -8.30 -12.66 7.79
CA ALA A 118 -7.39 -11.96 6.87
C ALA A 118 -5.99 -12.60 6.87
N GLU A 119 -5.38 -12.71 5.68
CA GLU A 119 -4.09 -13.40 5.51
C GLU A 119 -2.95 -12.77 6.34
N ASN A 120 -3.00 -11.46 6.57
CA ASN A 120 -2.01 -10.70 7.33
C ASN A 120 -2.26 -10.63 8.84
N LEU A 121 -3.27 -11.35 9.37
CA LEU A 121 -3.52 -11.45 10.82
C LEU A 121 -2.31 -11.94 11.61
N TYR A 122 -1.44 -12.76 11.00
CA TYR A 122 -0.20 -13.24 11.64
C TYR A 122 0.69 -12.11 12.18
N LEU A 123 0.57 -10.89 11.66
CA LEU A 123 1.33 -9.73 12.13
C LEU A 123 0.93 -9.32 13.55
N VAL A 124 -0.31 -9.55 13.96
CA VAL A 124 -0.90 -9.01 15.18
C VAL A 124 -1.63 -10.04 16.04
N GLN A 125 -1.94 -11.22 15.49
CA GLN A 125 -2.76 -12.24 16.15
C GLN A 125 -2.19 -12.68 17.51
N ASP A 126 -0.86 -12.89 17.57
CA ASP A 126 -0.19 -13.31 18.81
C ASP A 126 0.17 -12.13 19.71
N SER A 127 0.16 -10.91 19.16
CA SER A 127 0.48 -9.69 19.91
C SER A 127 -0.70 -9.19 20.73
N ILE A 128 -1.89 -9.11 20.14
CA ILE A 128 -3.08 -8.55 20.78
C ILE A 128 -3.73 -9.61 21.68
N LYS A 129 -3.94 -9.25 22.94
CA LYS A 129 -4.58 -10.13 23.94
C LYS A 129 -5.91 -10.68 23.42
N GLY A 130 -6.08 -12.00 23.51
CA GLY A 130 -7.32 -12.70 23.17
C GLY A 130 -7.64 -12.78 21.66
N LEU A 131 -6.87 -12.14 20.77
CA LEU A 131 -7.15 -12.16 19.34
C LEU A 131 -6.97 -13.56 18.74
N ALA A 132 -5.92 -14.29 19.11
CA ALA A 132 -5.71 -15.67 18.66
C ALA A 132 -6.89 -16.57 19.04
N ASP A 133 -7.35 -16.51 20.30
CA ASP A 133 -8.49 -17.32 20.77
C ASP A 133 -9.78 -17.00 20.00
N TYR A 134 -9.99 -15.73 19.66
CA TYR A 134 -11.15 -15.33 18.84
C TYR A 134 -11.05 -15.88 17.42
N VAL A 135 -9.92 -15.70 16.73
CA VAL A 135 -9.70 -16.16 15.35
C VAL A 135 -9.77 -17.68 15.22
N GLU A 136 -9.29 -18.42 16.23
CA GLU A 136 -9.33 -19.88 16.30
C GLU A 136 -10.69 -20.43 16.73
N GLY A 137 -11.63 -19.57 17.13
CA GLY A 137 -12.98 -19.97 17.56
C GLY A 137 -13.04 -20.51 18.97
N LYS A 138 -12.01 -20.32 19.79
CA LYS A 138 -12.01 -20.66 21.24
C LYS A 138 -12.86 -19.66 22.04
N SER A 139 -12.99 -18.41 21.57
CA SER A 139 -13.90 -17.40 22.07
C SER A 139 -14.77 -16.88 20.92
N SER A 140 -16.05 -16.66 21.18
CA SER A 140 -16.97 -16.01 20.23
C SER A 140 -17.23 -14.54 20.57
N ASP A 141 -16.73 -14.07 21.72
CA ASP A 141 -16.92 -12.70 22.19
C ASP A 141 -15.71 -11.83 21.83
N PHE A 142 -15.86 -10.97 20.80
CA PHE A 142 -14.83 -10.01 20.41
C PHE A 142 -14.54 -8.97 21.53
N GLY A 143 -15.45 -8.76 22.45
CA GLY A 143 -15.23 -7.89 23.62
C GLY A 143 -14.08 -8.36 24.54
N THR A 144 -13.64 -9.62 24.41
CA THR A 144 -12.48 -10.17 25.15
C THR A 144 -11.15 -9.87 24.48
N VAL A 145 -11.17 -9.38 23.21
CA VAL A 145 -9.97 -9.01 22.48
C VAL A 145 -9.42 -7.70 22.99
N GLY A 146 -8.11 -7.58 23.10
CA GLY A 146 -7.37 -6.46 23.63
C GLY A 146 -7.38 -5.22 22.72
N VAL A 147 -8.54 -4.86 22.15
CA VAL A 147 -8.77 -3.59 21.45
C VAL A 147 -10.05 -2.97 21.98
N LYS A 148 -10.01 -1.68 22.28
CA LYS A 148 -11.17 -0.99 22.87
C LYS A 148 -11.20 0.49 22.50
N ALA A 149 -12.35 0.97 22.05
CA ALA A 149 -12.70 2.38 22.08
C ALA A 149 -13.15 2.71 23.51
N VAL A 150 -12.34 3.49 24.23
CA VAL A 150 -12.65 3.96 25.60
C VAL A 150 -13.71 5.05 25.55
N ASP A 151 -13.59 5.90 24.55
CA ASP A 151 -14.53 6.91 24.07
C ASP A 151 -14.32 7.09 22.57
N ASP A 152 -15.06 8.00 21.93
CA ASP A 152 -14.99 8.23 20.48
C ASP A 152 -13.58 8.58 19.98
N TYR A 153 -12.73 9.18 20.83
CA TYR A 153 -11.40 9.65 20.45
C TYR A 153 -10.28 9.07 21.31
N THR A 154 -10.53 7.98 22.02
CA THR A 154 -9.52 7.26 22.80
C THR A 154 -9.55 5.77 22.47
N LEU A 155 -8.53 5.31 21.75
CA LEU A 155 -8.35 3.91 21.40
C LEU A 155 -7.29 3.28 22.29
N GLN A 156 -7.55 2.06 22.75
CA GLN A 156 -6.60 1.31 23.57
C GLN A 156 -6.37 -0.08 23.01
N TYR A 157 -5.08 -0.47 22.90
CA TYR A 157 -4.65 -1.84 22.68
C TYR A 157 -4.01 -2.42 23.93
N THR A 158 -4.32 -3.68 24.21
CA THR A 158 -3.69 -4.48 25.27
C THR A 158 -2.99 -5.67 24.63
N LEU A 159 -1.69 -5.83 24.89
CA LEU A 159 -0.85 -6.87 24.32
C LEU A 159 -0.69 -8.04 25.27
N ASN A 160 -0.33 -9.22 24.72
CA ASN A 160 0.01 -10.41 25.50
C ASN A 160 1.37 -10.30 26.19
N GLN A 161 2.30 -9.55 25.59
CA GLN A 161 3.65 -9.27 26.11
C GLN A 161 4.13 -7.90 25.65
N PRO A 162 5.12 -7.28 26.33
CA PRO A 162 5.66 -6.01 25.90
C PRO A 162 6.36 -6.14 24.54
N GLU A 163 5.98 -5.26 23.59
CA GLU A 163 6.57 -5.18 22.26
C GLU A 163 7.03 -3.74 22.00
N THR A 164 8.33 -3.46 22.10
CA THR A 164 8.88 -2.10 21.88
C THR A 164 8.66 -1.59 20.46
N TYR A 165 8.42 -2.49 19.51
CA TYR A 165 8.14 -2.21 18.10
C TYR A 165 6.63 -2.20 17.76
N TRP A 166 5.73 -2.28 18.75
CA TRP A 166 4.28 -2.31 18.51
C TRP A 166 3.80 -1.15 17.63
N ASN A 167 4.29 0.07 17.88
CA ASN A 167 3.91 1.23 17.08
C ASN A 167 4.25 1.07 15.60
N SER A 168 5.30 0.35 15.23
CA SER A 168 5.58 0.05 13.82
C SER A 168 4.52 -0.84 13.18
N LYS A 169 3.85 -1.72 13.97
CA LYS A 169 2.75 -2.54 13.46
C LYS A 169 1.50 -1.71 13.15
N THR A 170 1.31 -0.56 13.81
CA THR A 170 0.13 0.28 13.61
C THR A 170 0.12 1.02 12.27
N THR A 171 1.21 0.96 11.50
CA THR A 171 1.26 1.44 10.11
C THR A 171 0.77 0.39 9.11
N ALA A 172 0.55 -0.86 9.55
CA ALA A 172 0.07 -1.93 8.68
C ALA A 172 -1.45 -1.83 8.47
N SER A 173 -1.90 -2.08 7.24
CA SER A 173 -3.31 -1.98 6.85
C SER A 173 -4.27 -2.83 7.69
N ILE A 174 -3.80 -3.94 8.26
CA ILE A 174 -4.59 -4.80 9.15
C ILE A 174 -5.11 -4.08 10.41
N LEU A 175 -4.48 -2.98 10.81
CA LEU A 175 -4.88 -2.13 11.93
C LEU A 175 -5.48 -0.80 11.49
N SER A 176 -5.82 -0.65 10.21
CA SER A 176 -6.48 0.55 9.69
C SER A 176 -7.94 0.64 10.13
N PRO A 177 -8.51 1.85 10.20
CA PRO A 177 -9.91 2.04 10.58
C PRO A 177 -10.86 1.62 9.44
N VAL A 178 -12.07 1.17 9.80
CA VAL A 178 -13.19 0.89 8.89
C VAL A 178 -14.47 1.43 9.50
N ASN A 179 -15.20 2.25 8.75
CA ASN A 179 -16.50 2.74 9.21
C ASN A 179 -17.54 1.61 9.21
N GLU A 180 -18.12 1.31 10.36
CA GLU A 180 -19.02 0.18 10.55
C GLU A 180 -20.30 0.30 9.72
N ALA A 181 -20.90 1.49 9.68
CA ALA A 181 -22.14 1.73 8.94
C ALA A 181 -21.92 1.56 7.44
N PHE A 182 -20.80 2.05 6.92
CA PHE A 182 -20.42 1.88 5.53
C PHE A 182 -20.13 0.41 5.20
N LEU A 183 -19.35 -0.28 6.02
CA LEU A 183 -19.08 -1.71 5.86
C LEU A 183 -20.36 -2.52 5.78
N LYS A 184 -21.30 -2.29 6.69
CA LYS A 184 -22.62 -2.95 6.70
C LYS A 184 -23.44 -2.61 5.47
N SER A 185 -23.40 -1.35 5.01
CA SER A 185 -24.15 -0.91 3.82
C SER A 185 -23.64 -1.54 2.53
N LYS A 186 -22.34 -1.84 2.46
CA LYS A 186 -21.72 -2.46 1.28
C LYS A 186 -21.76 -3.98 1.32
N GLY A 187 -21.75 -4.60 2.48
CA GLY A 187 -21.70 -6.05 2.60
C GLY A 187 -20.55 -6.65 1.79
N ASP A 188 -20.86 -7.57 0.87
CA ASP A 188 -19.87 -8.23 0.01
C ASP A 188 -19.28 -7.31 -1.08
N ASP A 189 -19.87 -6.16 -1.33
CA ASP A 189 -19.32 -5.17 -2.28
C ASP A 189 -18.29 -4.24 -1.64
N PHE A 190 -18.04 -4.33 -0.33
CA PHE A 190 -16.98 -3.58 0.33
C PHE A 190 -15.62 -3.92 -0.28
N GLY A 191 -14.90 -2.89 -0.73
CA GLY A 191 -13.60 -3.07 -1.37
C GLY A 191 -13.65 -3.65 -2.77
N SER A 192 -14.80 -3.73 -3.45
CA SER A 192 -14.82 -3.97 -4.90
C SER A 192 -14.07 -2.86 -5.64
N VAL A 193 -13.56 -3.13 -6.86
CA VAL A 193 -12.73 -2.15 -7.58
C VAL A 193 -13.60 -1.09 -8.26
N THR A 194 -14.33 -0.34 -7.45
CA THR A 194 -15.16 0.79 -7.87
C THR A 194 -15.03 1.95 -6.89
N PRO A 195 -15.12 3.22 -7.34
CA PRO A 195 -14.99 4.38 -6.45
C PRO A 195 -15.96 4.37 -5.26
N SER A 196 -17.18 3.90 -5.46
CA SER A 196 -18.23 3.89 -4.43
C SER A 196 -18.13 2.76 -3.41
N SER A 197 -17.18 1.84 -3.55
CA SER A 197 -17.03 0.67 -2.67
C SER A 197 -16.15 0.91 -1.45
N ILE A 198 -15.49 2.07 -1.37
CA ILE A 198 -14.54 2.46 -0.34
C ILE A 198 -14.78 3.91 0.07
N LEU A 199 -14.58 4.24 1.34
CA LEU A 199 -14.43 5.60 1.82
C LEU A 199 -12.96 5.98 1.89
N SER A 200 -12.67 7.27 1.95
CA SER A 200 -11.34 7.80 2.20
C SER A 200 -11.36 8.66 3.47
N ASN A 201 -10.35 8.48 4.33
CA ASN A 201 -10.00 9.42 5.40
C ASN A 201 -8.61 10.04 5.17
N GLY A 202 -7.99 9.71 4.05
CA GLY A 202 -6.64 10.10 3.66
C GLY A 202 -6.59 11.27 2.66
N PRO A 203 -5.38 11.55 2.12
CA PRO A 203 -5.10 12.73 1.30
C PRO A 203 -5.76 12.72 -0.08
N TYR A 204 -6.19 11.57 -0.59
CA TYR A 204 -6.79 11.45 -1.92
C TYR A 204 -8.12 10.73 -1.90
N LEU A 205 -8.90 10.98 -2.96
CA LEU A 205 -10.15 10.30 -3.30
C LEU A 205 -9.92 9.41 -4.52
N PHE A 206 -10.44 8.19 -4.49
CA PHE A 206 -10.37 7.27 -5.63
C PHE A 206 -11.38 7.68 -6.69
N LYS A 207 -10.91 8.30 -7.78
CA LYS A 207 -11.78 8.91 -8.78
C LYS A 207 -12.24 7.94 -9.84
N SER A 208 -11.31 7.18 -10.41
CA SER A 208 -11.65 6.24 -11.48
C SER A 208 -10.66 5.09 -11.60
N PHE A 209 -11.17 3.97 -12.12
CA PHE A 209 -10.38 2.82 -12.56
C PHE A 209 -10.91 2.29 -13.87
N THR A 210 -10.03 2.22 -14.86
CA THR A 210 -10.27 1.52 -16.12
C THR A 210 -9.25 0.41 -16.27
N SER A 211 -9.72 -0.83 -16.29
CA SER A 211 -8.88 -2.03 -16.36
C SER A 211 -7.88 -1.96 -17.50
N LYS A 212 -6.60 -2.26 -17.19
CA LYS A 212 -5.50 -2.21 -18.15
C LYS A 212 -5.40 -0.89 -18.92
N SER A 213 -5.74 0.22 -18.28
CA SER A 213 -5.71 1.55 -18.89
C SER A 213 -5.28 2.63 -17.89
N LEU A 214 -6.12 2.98 -16.93
CA LEU A 214 -5.92 4.18 -16.12
C LEU A 214 -6.49 4.03 -14.70
N ILE A 215 -5.74 4.53 -13.72
CA ILE A 215 -6.20 4.79 -12.35
C ILE A 215 -6.05 6.28 -12.08
N GLU A 216 -7.07 6.93 -11.52
CA GLU A 216 -7.03 8.34 -11.17
C GLU A 216 -7.42 8.58 -9.71
N PHE A 217 -6.70 9.52 -9.10
CA PHE A 217 -7.02 10.07 -7.80
C PHE A 217 -7.09 11.58 -7.88
N ASP A 218 -8.06 12.17 -7.20
CA ASP A 218 -8.12 13.59 -6.94
C ASP A 218 -7.74 13.87 -5.48
N LYS A 219 -7.03 14.99 -5.25
CA LYS A 219 -6.75 15.45 -3.88
C LYS A 219 -8.04 15.61 -3.10
N ASN A 220 -8.06 15.14 -1.86
CA ASN A 220 -9.16 15.41 -0.94
C ASN A 220 -9.03 16.84 -0.38
N PRO A 221 -9.89 17.80 -0.80
CA PRO A 221 -9.77 19.19 -0.38
C PRO A 221 -10.15 19.40 1.08
N ASN A 222 -10.76 18.40 1.71
CA ASN A 222 -11.22 18.43 3.08
C ASN A 222 -10.37 17.58 4.03
N TYR A 223 -9.27 17.01 3.52
CA TYR A 223 -8.33 16.23 4.33
C TYR A 223 -7.76 17.08 5.48
N TRP A 224 -7.58 16.48 6.64
CA TRP A 224 -7.14 17.20 7.84
C TRP A 224 -5.76 17.87 7.65
N ASP A 225 -4.86 17.25 6.88
CA ASP A 225 -3.51 17.78 6.57
C ASP A 225 -3.38 18.25 5.10
N LYS A 226 -4.45 18.74 4.52
CA LYS A 226 -4.53 19.17 3.11
C LYS A 226 -3.47 20.18 2.67
N ASP A 227 -2.98 20.99 3.61
CA ASP A 227 -2.00 22.04 3.30
C ASP A 227 -0.61 21.47 3.01
N ASN A 228 -0.33 20.26 3.47
CA ASN A 228 0.88 19.49 3.19
C ASN A 228 0.77 18.65 1.93
N VAL A 229 -0.42 18.38 1.41
CA VAL A 229 -0.63 17.69 0.13
C VAL A 229 -0.42 18.65 -1.04
N LYS A 230 0.68 18.47 -1.77
CA LYS A 230 1.08 19.40 -2.86
C LYS A 230 0.61 18.94 -4.24
N ILE A 231 0.41 17.64 -4.44
CA ILE A 231 -0.07 17.06 -5.69
C ILE A 231 -1.60 17.13 -5.69
N GLU A 232 -2.18 17.71 -6.73
CA GLU A 232 -3.64 17.86 -6.85
C GLU A 232 -4.29 16.64 -7.50
N LYS A 233 -3.54 15.94 -8.35
CA LYS A 233 -4.05 14.80 -9.12
C LYS A 233 -2.98 13.73 -9.30
N VAL A 234 -3.38 12.46 -9.21
CA VAL A 234 -2.51 11.30 -9.52
C VAL A 234 -3.12 10.54 -10.68
N LYS A 235 -2.30 10.22 -11.69
CA LYS A 235 -2.67 9.41 -12.85
C LYS A 235 -1.69 8.26 -13.01
N LEU A 236 -2.18 7.04 -12.94
CA LEU A 236 -1.37 5.85 -13.16
C LEU A 236 -1.84 5.17 -14.44
N SER A 237 -0.95 5.12 -15.45
CA SER A 237 -1.21 4.47 -16.72
C SER A 237 -0.80 3.00 -16.68
N PHE A 238 -1.56 2.12 -17.34
CA PHE A 238 -1.23 0.72 -17.37
C PHE A 238 0.05 0.47 -18.19
N PHE A 239 0.95 -0.32 -17.61
CA PHE A 239 2.18 -0.78 -18.25
C PHE A 239 2.22 -2.31 -18.25
N ASP A 240 2.32 -2.90 -19.44
CA ASP A 240 2.25 -4.35 -19.62
C ASP A 240 3.57 -5.10 -19.36
N GLY A 241 4.64 -4.34 -19.05
CA GLY A 241 5.96 -4.90 -18.76
C GLY A 241 6.83 -5.20 -19.99
N SER A 242 6.35 -4.95 -21.20
CA SER A 242 7.03 -5.37 -22.45
C SER A 242 8.30 -4.58 -22.75
N ASP A 243 8.32 -3.27 -22.46
CA ASP A 243 9.50 -2.41 -22.70
C ASP A 243 9.80 -1.58 -21.43
N GLN A 244 10.68 -2.10 -20.58
CA GLN A 244 11.08 -1.45 -19.34
C GLN A 244 11.76 -0.09 -19.57
N ASP A 245 12.43 0.10 -20.70
CA ASP A 245 13.12 1.34 -21.03
C ASP A 245 12.15 2.45 -21.45
N SER A 246 10.91 2.11 -21.85
CA SER A 246 9.87 3.09 -22.17
C SER A 246 9.45 3.96 -20.99
N ILE A 247 9.62 3.47 -19.76
CA ILE A 247 9.32 4.24 -18.54
C ILE A 247 10.27 5.42 -18.43
N ALA A 248 11.58 5.19 -18.58
CA ALA A 248 12.56 6.27 -18.53
C ALA A 248 12.41 7.23 -19.69
N ARG A 249 12.12 6.75 -20.92
CA ARG A 249 11.80 7.62 -22.06
C ARG A 249 10.56 8.46 -21.80
N GLY A 250 9.49 7.86 -21.29
CA GLY A 250 8.26 8.57 -20.93
C GLY A 250 8.48 9.70 -19.91
N PHE A 251 9.42 9.52 -18.95
CA PHE A 251 9.85 10.58 -18.06
C PHE A 251 10.57 11.71 -18.81
N LEU A 252 11.52 11.39 -19.68
CA LEU A 252 12.25 12.40 -20.47
C LEU A 252 11.35 13.17 -21.43
N ASP A 253 10.32 12.50 -21.97
CA ASP A 253 9.32 13.10 -22.86
C ASP A 253 8.23 13.90 -22.10
N GLY A 254 8.25 13.89 -20.75
CA GLY A 254 7.27 14.61 -19.93
C GLY A 254 5.92 13.90 -19.77
N ASN A 255 5.80 12.62 -20.19
CA ASN A 255 4.59 11.83 -20.03
C ASN A 255 4.43 11.31 -18.59
N TYR A 256 5.55 11.09 -17.90
CA TYR A 256 5.61 10.65 -16.51
C TYR A 256 6.36 11.66 -15.64
N THR A 257 5.93 11.79 -14.41
CA THR A 257 6.59 12.64 -13.39
C THR A 257 7.82 11.97 -12.81
N ASP A 258 7.84 10.64 -12.86
CA ASP A 258 8.92 9.78 -12.39
C ASP A 258 9.30 8.76 -13.48
N GLY A 259 10.49 8.17 -13.38
CA GLY A 259 10.97 7.17 -14.32
C GLY A 259 11.89 6.17 -13.65
N ARG A 260 11.87 4.94 -14.12
CA ARG A 260 12.76 3.89 -13.65
C ARG A 260 13.60 3.37 -14.81
N ILE A 261 14.90 3.24 -14.58
CA ILE A 261 15.83 2.59 -15.50
C ILE A 261 16.80 1.72 -14.71
N PHE A 262 17.09 0.54 -15.24
CA PHE A 262 18.07 -0.35 -14.64
C PHE A 262 19.46 -0.08 -15.20
N PRO A 263 20.53 -0.05 -14.38
CA PRO A 263 21.90 0.10 -14.85
C PRO A 263 22.33 -0.98 -15.86
N THR A 264 21.67 -2.13 -15.84
CA THR A 264 21.89 -3.26 -16.76
C THR A 264 21.19 -3.10 -18.11
N SER A 265 20.33 -2.07 -18.27
CA SER A 265 19.67 -1.78 -19.54
C SER A 265 20.68 -1.39 -20.61
N SER A 266 20.47 -1.89 -21.83
CA SER A 266 21.31 -1.55 -22.99
C SER A 266 21.29 -0.05 -23.36
N VAL A 267 20.23 0.67 -22.97
CA VAL A 267 20.07 2.11 -23.24
C VAL A 267 20.45 2.99 -22.04
N PHE A 268 20.90 2.40 -20.93
CA PHE A 268 21.22 3.17 -19.72
C PHE A 268 22.24 4.28 -19.96
N ALA A 269 23.32 3.97 -20.65
CA ALA A 269 24.39 4.95 -20.94
C ALA A 269 23.90 6.11 -21.82
N GLU A 270 23.02 5.79 -22.78
CA GLU A 270 22.40 6.78 -23.67
C GLU A 270 21.46 7.70 -22.89
N LEU A 271 20.51 7.13 -22.14
CA LEU A 271 19.51 7.88 -21.38
C LEU A 271 20.13 8.67 -20.21
N LYS A 272 21.24 8.19 -19.66
CA LYS A 272 21.99 8.90 -18.62
C LYS A 272 22.68 10.15 -19.17
N LYS A 273 23.19 10.12 -20.38
CA LYS A 273 23.95 11.22 -20.97
C LYS A 273 23.13 12.51 -21.05
N GLY A 274 23.57 13.55 -20.32
CA GLY A 274 22.90 14.85 -20.25
C GLY A 274 21.67 14.87 -19.30
N ASN A 275 21.48 13.78 -18.52
CA ASN A 275 20.41 13.67 -17.51
C ASN A 275 20.96 13.16 -16.17
N GLU A 276 22.24 13.29 -15.92
CA GLU A 276 22.92 12.79 -14.73
C GLU A 276 22.34 13.40 -13.43
N ASP A 277 21.91 14.64 -13.51
CA ASP A 277 21.27 15.40 -12.42
C ASP A 277 19.87 14.92 -12.08
N LYS A 278 19.22 14.17 -12.99
CA LYS A 278 17.87 13.59 -12.79
C LYS A 278 17.90 12.15 -12.29
N ILE A 279 19.07 11.52 -12.26
CA ILE A 279 19.22 10.12 -11.85
C ILE A 279 19.58 10.04 -10.37
N THR A 280 18.72 9.35 -9.61
CA THR A 280 18.97 9.03 -8.21
C THR A 280 19.00 7.51 -8.07
N TYR A 281 19.98 7.00 -7.31
CA TYR A 281 19.98 5.59 -6.96
C TYR A 281 19.13 5.40 -5.70
N THR A 282 18.18 4.46 -5.78
CA THR A 282 17.37 4.12 -4.61
C THR A 282 18.27 3.49 -3.53
N PRO A 283 18.02 3.75 -2.25
CA PRO A 283 18.72 3.05 -1.18
C PRO A 283 18.43 1.56 -1.24
N GLN A 284 19.36 0.77 -0.70
CA GLN A 284 19.16 -0.67 -0.55
C GLN A 284 17.92 -0.91 0.34
N ASN A 285 16.98 -1.68 -0.17
CA ASN A 285 15.81 -2.06 0.61
C ASN A 285 16.07 -3.33 1.44
N SER A 286 15.19 -3.62 2.39
CA SER A 286 15.28 -4.80 3.26
C SER A 286 14.64 -6.05 2.66
N VAL A 287 14.35 -6.04 1.35
CA VAL A 287 13.67 -7.14 0.66
C VAL A 287 14.72 -8.13 0.14
N THR A 288 14.46 -9.41 0.37
CA THR A 288 15.25 -10.51 -0.20
C THR A 288 14.41 -11.24 -1.24
N PHE A 289 14.90 -11.31 -2.47
CA PHE A 289 14.30 -12.12 -3.51
C PHE A 289 14.94 -13.51 -3.51
N TYR A 290 14.12 -14.56 -3.59
CA TYR A 290 14.60 -15.93 -3.58
C TYR A 290 13.69 -16.88 -4.35
N TYR A 291 14.24 -18.00 -4.80
CA TYR A 291 13.49 -19.09 -5.39
C TYR A 291 13.10 -20.10 -4.31
N LEU A 292 11.84 -20.52 -4.34
CA LEU A 292 11.35 -21.63 -3.53
C LEU A 292 11.18 -22.88 -4.39
N PHE A 293 11.72 -24.00 -3.94
CA PHE A 293 11.48 -25.29 -4.53
C PHE A 293 10.28 -25.95 -3.86
N ASN A 294 9.21 -26.19 -4.60
CA ASN A 294 8.07 -26.91 -4.07
C ASN A 294 8.38 -28.42 -3.98
N VAL A 295 8.97 -28.83 -2.85
CA VAL A 295 9.39 -30.22 -2.58
C VAL A 295 8.24 -31.13 -2.19
N ASN A 296 7.07 -30.58 -1.86
CA ASN A 296 5.86 -31.32 -1.47
C ASN A 296 4.63 -30.86 -2.26
N ARG A 297 4.73 -30.83 -3.56
CA ARG A 297 3.64 -30.42 -4.45
C ARG A 297 2.45 -31.34 -4.34
N GLN A 298 1.29 -30.77 -4.00
CA GLN A 298 0.02 -31.51 -3.83
C GLN A 298 -0.84 -31.51 -5.11
N SER A 299 -0.65 -30.53 -6.01
CA SER A 299 -1.45 -30.42 -7.23
C SER A 299 -0.60 -29.96 -8.41
N TYR A 300 -0.91 -30.52 -9.58
CA TYR A 300 -0.31 -30.14 -10.87
C TYR A 300 -1.30 -29.40 -11.80
N LYS A 301 -2.51 -29.04 -11.32
CA LYS A 301 -3.57 -28.41 -12.13
C LYS A 301 -3.12 -27.10 -12.81
N GLN A 302 -2.22 -26.36 -12.15
CA GLN A 302 -1.67 -25.08 -12.65
C GLN A 302 -0.33 -25.24 -13.39
N THR A 303 -0.02 -26.42 -13.88
CA THR A 303 1.23 -26.72 -14.59
C THR A 303 0.98 -27.33 -15.97
N MET A 304 2.01 -27.29 -16.82
CA MET A 304 1.97 -27.94 -18.13
C MET A 304 2.21 -29.46 -18.04
N LYS A 305 2.37 -30.05 -16.85
CA LYS A 305 2.62 -31.46 -16.67
C LYS A 305 1.34 -32.27 -16.88
N GLN A 306 1.28 -33.05 -17.95
CA GLN A 306 0.08 -33.80 -18.34
C GLN A 306 0.13 -35.26 -17.89
N SER A 307 1.24 -35.96 -18.18
CA SER A 307 1.37 -37.38 -17.86
C SER A 307 1.79 -37.61 -16.40
N ASP A 308 1.47 -38.79 -15.89
CA ASP A 308 1.88 -39.19 -14.54
C ASP A 308 3.40 -39.34 -14.44
N LYS A 309 4.07 -39.72 -15.53
CA LYS A 309 5.53 -39.77 -15.60
C LYS A 309 6.13 -38.36 -15.39
N GLU A 310 5.67 -37.34 -16.10
CA GLU A 310 6.14 -35.96 -15.95
C GLU A 310 5.93 -35.41 -14.53
N LYS A 311 4.79 -35.73 -13.92
CA LYS A 311 4.49 -35.35 -12.53
C LYS A 311 5.42 -36.02 -11.53
N THR A 312 5.69 -37.33 -11.73
CA THR A 312 6.58 -38.11 -10.87
C THR A 312 8.03 -37.65 -11.01
N ASP A 313 8.51 -37.49 -12.24
CA ASP A 313 9.89 -37.04 -12.53
C ASP A 313 10.11 -35.62 -11.98
N SER A 314 9.13 -34.72 -12.16
CA SER A 314 9.20 -33.37 -11.63
C SER A 314 9.28 -33.34 -10.09
N ARG A 315 8.50 -34.21 -9.42
CA ARG A 315 8.55 -34.34 -7.95
C ARG A 315 9.92 -34.88 -7.50
N ALA A 316 10.40 -35.93 -8.14
CA ALA A 316 11.70 -36.52 -7.84
C ALA A 316 12.84 -35.50 -8.01
N ALA A 317 12.83 -34.72 -9.10
CA ALA A 317 13.79 -33.66 -9.32
C ALA A 317 13.75 -32.60 -8.20
N MET A 318 12.57 -32.11 -7.83
CA MET A 318 12.43 -31.10 -6.75
C MET A 318 12.87 -31.65 -5.38
N GLN A 319 12.73 -32.96 -5.13
CA GLN A 319 13.18 -33.61 -3.90
C GLN A 319 14.67 -33.95 -3.92
N ASN A 320 15.31 -34.02 -5.10
CA ASN A 320 16.73 -34.29 -5.21
C ASN A 320 17.55 -33.08 -4.79
N LYS A 321 18.43 -33.25 -3.78
CA LYS A 321 19.29 -32.18 -3.26
C LYS A 321 20.25 -31.64 -4.33
N ASP A 322 20.89 -32.53 -5.08
CA ASP A 322 21.90 -32.15 -6.06
C ASP A 322 21.27 -31.35 -7.22
N PHE A 323 20.06 -31.72 -7.62
CA PHE A 323 19.30 -30.95 -8.62
C PHE A 323 19.03 -29.51 -8.15
N ARG A 324 18.58 -29.33 -6.90
CA ARG A 324 18.34 -27.99 -6.34
C ARG A 324 19.64 -27.21 -6.20
N GLN A 325 20.74 -27.87 -5.78
CA GLN A 325 22.06 -27.23 -5.70
C GLN A 325 22.58 -26.83 -7.09
N ALA A 326 22.41 -27.65 -8.12
CA ALA A 326 22.79 -27.32 -9.49
C ALA A 326 22.11 -26.04 -9.96
N ILE A 327 20.79 -25.89 -9.76
CA ILE A 327 20.06 -24.65 -10.07
C ILE A 327 20.63 -23.47 -9.27
N ASN A 328 20.89 -23.66 -7.97
CA ASN A 328 21.43 -22.60 -7.13
C ASN A 328 22.83 -22.13 -7.57
N PHE A 329 23.69 -23.02 -8.05
CA PHE A 329 25.02 -22.67 -8.54
C PHE A 329 25.00 -22.10 -9.97
N ALA A 330 24.01 -22.46 -10.78
CA ALA A 330 23.85 -21.93 -12.13
C ALA A 330 23.30 -20.49 -12.15
N PHE A 331 22.73 -20.02 -11.03
CA PHE A 331 22.15 -18.69 -10.97
C PHE A 331 23.23 -17.63 -10.65
N ASP A 332 23.44 -16.72 -11.59
CA ASP A 332 24.35 -15.59 -11.42
C ASP A 332 23.66 -14.46 -10.59
N ARG A 333 24.00 -14.39 -9.33
CA ARG A 333 23.44 -13.38 -8.41
C ARG A 333 23.93 -11.98 -8.70
N HIS A 334 25.15 -11.82 -9.22
CA HIS A 334 25.69 -10.51 -9.54
C HIS A 334 25.00 -9.90 -10.77
N ALA A 335 24.72 -10.73 -11.76
CA ALA A 335 23.98 -10.27 -12.94
C ALA A 335 22.52 -9.96 -12.62
N TYR A 336 21.96 -10.57 -11.56
CA TYR A 336 20.59 -10.32 -11.14
C TYR A 336 20.42 -9.08 -10.24
N ALA A 337 21.40 -8.80 -9.40
CA ALA A 337 21.40 -7.66 -8.48
C ALA A 337 21.74 -6.35 -9.19
#